data_ebd6fb07dadc10b6e7ff0b4d5989abc1
#
_entry.id   ebd6fb07dadc10b6e7ff0b4d5989abc1
#
_cell.length_a   1.000
_cell.length_b   1.000
_cell.length_c   1.000
_cell.angle_alpha   90.00
_cell.angle_beta   90.00
_cell.angle_gamma   90.00
#
_symmetry.space_group_name_H-M   'P 1'
#
loop_
_entity.id
_entity.type
_entity.pdbx_description
1 polymer ?
#
loop_
_entity_poly.entity_id
_entity_poly.type
_entity_poly.pdbx_seq_one_letter_code
_entity_poly.pdbx_strand_id
1 'polypeptide(L)'
;MSRDISRRSILAAFPLAALSVSALTACGGGTSSASGGASSPVSQADIDAAMKKDTKLTFWTWVPDIQKEVDLFQAKYPAMKVEVVNVGQGGAHYQKLRAAIQAGKGAPDVVQMEFDKLPSFTLTDNLLDLTAYGIGDLKSDYPAWVWDGVSPGGKGIYGVPQDTGPMGMLYREDLFTAAGLTVPKTWDDFAAAVSTYRGKNPSSMLVNWAPSSEANMLGLFWQAGGRPFSYDGTKNVKINLTGDAACKKVTSFWNDLFRSGNIGNEPDFADAWYQGLNSGKYASWLTGAWGPVFLQGTAKSTAGKWRAAPLPQWDPSKPASGNYGGSTDAVLKSSENPIAAAMLARFVNTDDKAALTLANEQFLFPPSTKTLKNPAFADAPSSFYGGQKVNQQFTDISSTVQEGFQFLPFNDYAASSYDKTMGKAIGDRGDLNAALSAWQDDLVQYAKGQGFTVAS
;
A
#
# COMPACT_ATOMS: atom_id res chain seq x y z
N MET A 1 -7.40 50.57 -19.98
CA MET A 1 -8.01 50.40 -21.30
C MET A 1 -8.65 49.03 -21.35
N SER A 2 -9.96 49.05 -21.24
CA SER A 2 -10.87 47.93 -21.29
C SER A 2 -11.01 47.33 -22.71
N ARG A 3 -11.12 46.00 -22.83
CA ARG A 3 -11.83 45.41 -23.97
C ARG A 3 -12.53 44.14 -23.50
N ASP A 4 -13.84 44.28 -23.35
CA ASP A 4 -14.83 43.21 -23.33
C ASP A 4 -14.83 42.47 -24.67
N ILE A 5 -14.98 41.15 -24.65
CA ILE A 5 -15.43 40.35 -25.76
C ILE A 5 -16.60 39.45 -25.33
N SER A 6 -17.74 39.74 -25.94
CA SER A 6 -19.06 39.22 -25.70
C SER A 6 -19.26 37.77 -26.14
N ARG A 7 -20.11 37.07 -25.40
CA ARG A 7 -20.74 35.78 -25.77
C ARG A 7 -21.61 35.94 -27.02
N ARG A 8 -21.48 35.05 -27.98
CA ARG A 8 -22.54 34.78 -29.01
C ARG A 8 -22.76 33.28 -29.16
N SER A 9 -23.97 32.89 -28.78
CA SER A 9 -24.60 31.61 -29.01
C SER A 9 -24.79 31.35 -30.51
N ILE A 10 -24.47 30.14 -30.97
CA ILE A 10 -24.93 29.68 -32.29
C ILE A 10 -25.70 28.36 -32.06
N LEU A 11 -27.01 28.46 -32.20
CA LEU A 11 -27.92 27.34 -32.42
C LEU A 11 -27.83 26.93 -33.91
N ALA A 12 -27.51 25.67 -34.17
CA ALA A 12 -27.67 25.06 -35.47
C ALA A 12 -28.66 23.90 -35.37
N ALA A 13 -29.78 24.06 -36.07
CA ALA A 13 -30.83 23.07 -36.21
C ALA A 13 -30.43 22.01 -37.24
N PHE A 14 -30.72 20.74 -36.97
CA PHE A 14 -30.65 19.65 -37.93
C PHE A 14 -32.06 19.18 -38.29
N PRO A 15 -32.34 18.91 -39.60
CA PRO A 15 -33.63 18.42 -40.01
C PRO A 15 -33.75 16.89 -39.89
N LEU A 16 -34.95 16.44 -39.51
CA LEU A 16 -35.37 15.04 -39.58
C LEU A 16 -35.48 14.60 -41.05
N ALA A 17 -34.86 13.49 -41.39
CA ALA A 17 -35.18 12.69 -42.55
C ALA A 17 -35.63 11.30 -42.12
N ALA A 18 -36.89 11.01 -42.33
CA ALA A 18 -37.47 9.68 -42.18
C ALA A 18 -37.13 8.83 -43.44
N LEU A 19 -36.62 7.62 -43.23
CA LEU A 19 -36.54 6.61 -44.28
C LEU A 19 -36.87 5.21 -43.73
N SER A 20 -37.77 4.65 -44.41
CA SER A 20 -38.52 3.41 -44.39
C SER A 20 -37.75 2.14 -44.06
N VAL A 21 -38.51 1.29 -43.35
CA VAL A 21 -38.25 -0.12 -42.98
C VAL A 21 -38.16 -0.99 -44.25
N SER A 22 -37.12 -1.83 -44.30
CA SER A 22 -37.13 -3.05 -45.11
C SER A 22 -36.63 -4.19 -44.23
N ALA A 23 -37.52 -5.12 -43.93
CA ALA A 23 -37.22 -6.37 -43.20
C ALA A 23 -36.43 -7.31 -44.11
N LEU A 24 -35.27 -7.77 -43.65
CA LEU A 24 -34.62 -8.97 -44.15
C LEU A 24 -34.21 -9.82 -42.94
N THR A 25 -34.92 -10.91 -42.78
CA THR A 25 -34.59 -12.04 -41.89
C THR A 25 -33.32 -12.72 -42.38
N ALA A 26 -32.27 -12.73 -41.52
CA ALA A 26 -31.19 -13.69 -41.67
C ALA A 26 -30.73 -14.13 -40.23
N CYS A 27 -30.66 -15.40 -40.05
CA CYS A 27 -30.36 -16.13 -38.83
C CYS A 27 -28.96 -15.88 -38.31
N GLY A 28 -28.85 -15.87 -36.98
CA GLY A 28 -27.68 -16.39 -36.24
C GLY A 28 -26.59 -15.38 -35.89
N GLY A 29 -26.64 -14.88 -34.68
CA GLY A 29 -25.55 -14.10 -34.08
C GLY A 29 -26.04 -13.53 -32.75
N GLY A 30 -25.87 -14.26 -31.67
CA GLY A 30 -26.31 -13.83 -30.35
C GLY A 30 -25.60 -12.54 -29.95
N THR A 31 -26.37 -11.47 -29.83
CA THR A 31 -25.96 -10.28 -29.08
C THR A 31 -26.03 -10.63 -27.59
N SER A 32 -24.91 -11.03 -27.01
CA SER A 32 -24.77 -11.11 -25.56
C SER A 32 -24.85 -9.69 -24.98
N SER A 33 -25.98 -9.40 -24.39
CA SER A 33 -26.14 -8.29 -23.46
C SER A 33 -25.11 -8.47 -22.34
N ALA A 34 -24.24 -7.53 -22.14
CA ALA A 34 -23.28 -7.49 -21.03
C ALA A 34 -24.04 -7.30 -19.71
N SER A 35 -24.61 -8.39 -19.19
CA SER A 35 -24.84 -8.53 -17.75
C SER A 35 -23.52 -8.94 -17.14
N GLY A 36 -23.07 -8.23 -16.08
CA GLY A 36 -21.84 -8.50 -15.37
C GLY A 36 -21.80 -9.91 -14.75
N GLY A 37 -21.50 -10.89 -15.59
CA GLY A 37 -21.23 -12.25 -15.20
C GLY A 37 -19.72 -12.46 -15.16
N ALA A 38 -19.24 -13.20 -14.16
CA ALA A 38 -17.87 -13.65 -14.07
C ALA A 38 -17.42 -14.22 -15.43
N SER A 39 -16.35 -13.69 -16.00
CA SER A 39 -15.74 -14.22 -17.21
C SER A 39 -15.38 -15.70 -16.99
N SER A 40 -15.64 -16.56 -17.97
CA SER A 40 -15.24 -17.96 -17.89
C SER A 40 -13.74 -18.07 -17.62
N PRO A 41 -13.29 -19.02 -16.80
CA PRO A 41 -11.88 -19.23 -16.54
C PRO A 41 -11.11 -19.42 -17.85
N VAL A 42 -9.95 -18.75 -17.95
CA VAL A 42 -9.00 -18.93 -19.04
C VAL A 42 -8.46 -20.36 -18.96
N SER A 43 -8.53 -21.12 -20.04
CA SER A 43 -8.08 -22.51 -20.03
C SER A 43 -6.54 -22.60 -20.04
N GLN A 44 -6.00 -23.70 -19.52
CA GLN A 44 -4.55 -23.92 -19.60
C GLN A 44 -4.04 -23.91 -21.05
N ALA A 45 -4.86 -24.42 -21.99
CA ALA A 45 -4.51 -24.39 -23.42
C ALA A 45 -4.39 -22.96 -23.97
N ASP A 46 -5.27 -22.03 -23.53
CA ASP A 46 -5.18 -20.62 -23.92
C ASP A 46 -3.93 -19.95 -23.31
N ILE A 47 -3.62 -20.27 -22.05
CA ILE A 47 -2.38 -19.80 -21.40
C ILE A 47 -1.17 -20.31 -22.19
N ASP A 48 -1.09 -21.60 -22.47
CA ASP A 48 0.02 -22.21 -23.20
C ASP A 48 0.19 -21.65 -24.61
N ALA A 49 -0.92 -21.32 -25.28
CA ALA A 49 -0.91 -20.68 -26.58
C ALA A 49 -0.43 -19.23 -26.50
N ALA A 50 -0.94 -18.46 -25.53
CA ALA A 50 -0.52 -17.07 -25.31
C ALA A 50 0.98 -16.98 -25.00
N MET A 51 1.50 -17.87 -24.14
CA MET A 51 2.91 -17.87 -23.74
C MET A 51 3.90 -18.31 -24.83
N LYS A 52 3.40 -18.87 -25.93
CA LYS A 52 4.20 -19.24 -27.12
C LYS A 52 4.15 -18.19 -28.24
N LYS A 53 3.25 -17.23 -28.14
CA LYS A 53 3.11 -16.16 -29.13
C LYS A 53 4.13 -15.06 -28.88
N ASP A 54 4.84 -14.61 -29.93
CA ASP A 54 5.73 -13.46 -29.83
C ASP A 54 4.95 -12.24 -29.29
N THR A 55 5.29 -11.82 -28.09
CA THR A 55 4.55 -10.78 -27.35
C THR A 55 5.51 -9.83 -26.68
N LYS A 56 5.25 -8.52 -26.83
CA LYS A 56 5.92 -7.48 -26.07
C LYS A 56 4.97 -6.98 -24.97
N LEU A 57 5.47 -6.95 -23.73
CA LEU A 57 4.78 -6.39 -22.56
C LEU A 57 5.57 -5.22 -22.02
N THR A 58 4.86 -4.24 -21.46
CA THR A 58 5.46 -3.13 -20.71
C THR A 58 5.10 -3.28 -19.23
N PHE A 59 6.11 -3.27 -18.36
CA PHE A 59 5.96 -3.39 -16.92
C PHE A 59 6.47 -2.13 -16.22
N TRP A 60 5.56 -1.37 -15.59
CA TRP A 60 5.91 -0.21 -14.76
C TRP A 60 6.08 -0.62 -13.32
N THR A 61 7.28 -0.41 -12.79
CA THR A 61 7.64 -0.75 -11.42
C THR A 61 8.71 0.21 -10.90
N TRP A 62 8.78 0.36 -9.58
CA TRP A 62 9.84 1.12 -8.92
C TRP A 62 10.86 0.22 -8.22
N VAL A 63 10.68 -1.11 -8.27
CA VAL A 63 11.64 -2.04 -7.69
C VAL A 63 12.97 -1.94 -8.44
N PRO A 64 14.08 -1.61 -7.74
CA PRO A 64 15.40 -1.65 -8.36
C PRO A 64 15.72 -3.05 -8.88
N ASP A 65 16.47 -3.17 -9.95
CA ASP A 65 16.97 -4.46 -10.49
C ASP A 65 15.90 -5.54 -10.76
N ILE A 66 14.60 -5.20 -10.84
CA ILE A 66 13.49 -6.14 -11.17
C ILE A 66 13.75 -6.88 -12.49
N GLN A 67 14.68 -6.41 -13.29
CA GLN A 67 15.09 -7.08 -14.51
C GLN A 67 15.57 -8.51 -14.28
N LYS A 68 16.09 -8.83 -13.10
CA LYS A 68 16.51 -10.19 -12.74
C LYS A 68 15.34 -11.18 -12.73
N GLU A 69 14.21 -10.79 -12.16
CA GLU A 69 12.98 -11.57 -12.11
C GLU A 69 12.34 -11.67 -13.49
N VAL A 70 12.37 -10.59 -14.25
CA VAL A 70 11.91 -10.55 -15.64
C VAL A 70 12.77 -11.46 -16.54
N ASP A 71 14.07 -11.50 -16.33
CA ASP A 71 14.97 -12.40 -17.08
C ASP A 71 14.66 -13.88 -16.80
N LEU A 72 14.30 -14.24 -15.57
CA LEU A 72 13.83 -15.59 -15.23
C LEU A 72 12.51 -15.92 -15.96
N PHE A 73 11.58 -14.96 -16.04
CA PHE A 73 10.35 -15.12 -16.81
C PHE A 73 10.64 -15.33 -18.31
N GLN A 74 11.47 -14.48 -18.90
CA GLN A 74 11.83 -14.58 -20.32
C GLN A 74 12.64 -15.87 -20.64
N ALA A 75 13.45 -16.35 -19.69
CA ALA A 75 14.14 -17.62 -19.84
C ALA A 75 13.16 -18.80 -19.90
N LYS A 76 12.07 -18.75 -19.10
CA LYS A 76 11.00 -19.76 -19.13
C LYS A 76 10.09 -19.62 -20.35
N TYR A 77 9.86 -18.39 -20.82
CA TYR A 77 8.96 -18.06 -21.93
C TYR A 77 9.70 -17.21 -22.98
N PRO A 78 10.53 -17.82 -23.86
CA PRO A 78 11.41 -17.08 -24.78
C PRO A 78 10.69 -16.19 -25.81
N ALA A 79 9.40 -16.46 -26.09
CA ALA A 79 8.58 -15.64 -26.97
C ALA A 79 8.14 -14.32 -26.30
N MET A 80 8.28 -14.20 -24.96
CA MET A 80 7.94 -12.98 -24.23
C MET A 80 9.11 -11.99 -24.25
N LYS A 81 8.80 -10.72 -24.51
CA LYS A 81 9.72 -9.57 -24.36
C LYS A 81 9.09 -8.57 -23.40
N VAL A 82 9.75 -8.30 -22.28
CA VAL A 82 9.25 -7.39 -21.26
C VAL A 82 10.14 -6.16 -21.20
N GLU A 83 9.53 -4.99 -21.43
CA GLU A 83 10.17 -3.69 -21.22
C GLU A 83 9.84 -3.20 -19.82
N VAL A 84 10.85 -3.15 -18.95
CA VAL A 84 10.72 -2.59 -17.60
C VAL A 84 10.91 -1.09 -17.65
N VAL A 85 9.96 -0.33 -17.07
CA VAL A 85 10.02 1.12 -17.03
C VAL A 85 9.81 1.60 -15.60
N ASN A 86 10.76 2.35 -15.06
CA ASN A 86 10.63 3.05 -13.80
C ASN A 86 10.21 4.51 -14.08
N VAL A 87 8.96 4.84 -13.75
CA VAL A 87 8.41 6.19 -13.92
C VAL A 87 8.42 6.99 -12.61
N GLY A 88 9.10 6.49 -11.58
CA GLY A 88 9.09 7.00 -10.22
C GLY A 88 8.26 6.14 -9.29
N GLN A 89 8.08 6.59 -8.05
CA GLN A 89 7.26 5.93 -7.03
C GLN A 89 6.29 6.93 -6.38
N GLY A 90 5.31 6.43 -5.62
CA GLY A 90 4.33 7.26 -4.91
C GLY A 90 3.54 8.17 -5.86
N GLY A 91 3.26 9.40 -5.45
CA GLY A 91 2.41 10.34 -6.21
C GLY A 91 2.83 10.56 -7.66
N ALA A 92 4.13 10.63 -7.96
CA ALA A 92 4.65 10.83 -9.31
C ALA A 92 4.32 9.65 -10.25
N HIS A 93 4.40 8.42 -9.73
CA HIS A 93 4.03 7.20 -10.44
C HIS A 93 2.55 7.22 -10.82
N TYR A 94 1.66 7.48 -9.85
CA TYR A 94 0.22 7.48 -10.09
C TYR A 94 -0.26 8.63 -10.98
N GLN A 95 0.37 9.80 -10.90
CA GLN A 95 0.07 10.90 -11.82
C GLN A 95 0.35 10.51 -13.28
N LYS A 96 1.51 9.90 -13.55
CA LYS A 96 1.85 9.42 -14.89
C LYS A 96 0.94 8.30 -15.34
N LEU A 97 0.62 7.34 -14.45
CA LEU A 97 -0.27 6.23 -14.76
C LEU A 97 -1.68 6.73 -15.15
N ARG A 98 -2.27 7.62 -14.33
CA ARG A 98 -3.58 8.22 -14.65
C ARG A 98 -3.55 9.00 -15.95
N ALA A 99 -2.50 9.76 -16.21
CA ALA A 99 -2.34 10.50 -17.46
C ALA A 99 -2.25 9.56 -18.68
N ALA A 100 -1.50 8.46 -18.61
CA ALA A 100 -1.38 7.47 -19.68
C ALA A 100 -2.72 6.75 -19.94
N ILE A 101 -3.43 6.35 -18.89
CA ILE A 101 -4.77 5.75 -18.98
C ILE A 101 -5.74 6.73 -19.64
N GLN A 102 -5.78 7.98 -19.20
CA GLN A 102 -6.66 9.01 -19.76
C GLN A 102 -6.35 9.33 -21.22
N ALA A 103 -5.07 9.29 -21.59
CA ALA A 103 -4.64 9.50 -22.98
C ALA A 103 -4.96 8.30 -23.90
N GLY A 104 -5.32 7.14 -23.35
CA GLY A 104 -5.57 5.91 -24.11
C GLY A 104 -4.33 5.37 -24.83
N LYS A 105 -3.12 5.78 -24.42
CA LYS A 105 -1.85 5.33 -25.01
C LYS A 105 -0.70 5.46 -24.03
N GLY A 106 0.27 4.54 -24.14
CA GLY A 106 1.50 4.56 -23.34
C GLY A 106 1.30 4.06 -21.90
N ALA A 107 0.12 3.56 -21.56
CA ALA A 107 -0.11 2.85 -20.31
C ALA A 107 0.54 1.46 -20.37
N PRO A 108 1.07 0.92 -19.26
CA PRO A 108 1.71 -0.39 -19.23
C PRO A 108 0.69 -1.53 -19.31
N ASP A 109 1.18 -2.75 -19.58
CA ASP A 109 0.38 -3.97 -19.41
C ASP A 109 0.29 -4.37 -17.95
N VAL A 110 1.42 -4.35 -17.25
CA VAL A 110 1.55 -4.66 -15.81
C VAL A 110 2.07 -3.43 -15.08
N VAL A 111 1.53 -3.16 -13.90
CA VAL A 111 1.92 -2.02 -13.07
C VAL A 111 2.01 -2.40 -11.61
N GLN A 112 3.14 -2.06 -10.99
CA GLN A 112 3.26 -2.12 -9.53
C GLN A 112 2.36 -1.06 -8.89
N MET A 113 1.59 -1.45 -7.85
CA MET A 113 0.60 -0.60 -7.21
C MET A 113 0.47 -0.94 -5.73
N GLU A 114 0.48 0.08 -4.86
CA GLU A 114 0.21 -0.13 -3.43
C GLU A 114 -1.24 -0.59 -3.19
N PHE A 115 -1.46 -1.38 -2.12
CA PHE A 115 -2.78 -1.90 -1.75
C PHE A 115 -3.84 -0.81 -1.56
N ASP A 116 -3.46 0.32 -0.99
CA ASP A 116 -4.37 1.45 -0.74
C ASP A 116 -4.80 2.20 -2.01
N LYS A 117 -4.14 1.95 -3.14
CA LYS A 117 -4.48 2.56 -4.45
C LYS A 117 -5.43 1.70 -5.27
N LEU A 118 -5.38 0.37 -5.09
CA LEU A 118 -6.24 -0.55 -5.85
C LEU A 118 -7.72 -0.14 -5.86
N PRO A 119 -8.36 0.24 -4.73
CA PRO A 119 -9.76 0.61 -4.73
C PRO A 119 -10.12 1.75 -5.68
N SER A 120 -9.21 2.72 -5.87
CA SER A 120 -9.48 3.86 -6.76
C SER A 120 -9.40 3.51 -8.24
N PHE A 121 -8.54 2.58 -8.60
CA PHE A 121 -8.41 2.11 -9.98
C PHE A 121 -9.47 1.07 -10.33
N THR A 122 -9.94 0.27 -9.37
CA THR A 122 -11.09 -0.62 -9.57
C THR A 122 -12.40 0.16 -9.71
N LEU A 123 -12.59 1.22 -8.92
CA LEU A 123 -13.75 2.10 -9.02
C LEU A 123 -13.89 2.72 -10.42
N THR A 124 -12.77 3.03 -11.06
CA THR A 124 -12.73 3.62 -12.42
C THR A 124 -12.62 2.58 -13.54
N ASP A 125 -12.75 1.28 -13.20
CA ASP A 125 -12.74 0.14 -14.14
C ASP A 125 -11.46 0.06 -15.00
N ASN A 126 -10.32 0.46 -14.43
CA ASN A 126 -9.04 0.49 -15.14
C ASN A 126 -8.21 -0.80 -14.97
N LEU A 127 -8.55 -1.64 -13.98
CA LEU A 127 -7.83 -2.87 -13.70
C LEU A 127 -8.56 -4.09 -14.25
N LEU A 128 -7.79 -5.05 -14.70
CA LEU A 128 -8.29 -6.37 -15.09
C LEU A 128 -8.60 -7.19 -13.85
N ASP A 129 -9.80 -7.78 -13.80
CA ASP A 129 -10.11 -8.81 -12.79
C ASP A 129 -9.36 -10.10 -13.15
N LEU A 130 -8.44 -10.49 -12.31
CA LEU A 130 -7.55 -11.64 -12.48
C LEU A 130 -8.18 -12.97 -12.05
N THR A 131 -9.41 -12.96 -11.57
CA THR A 131 -10.12 -14.17 -11.11
C THR A 131 -10.16 -15.23 -12.21
N ALA A 132 -10.46 -14.83 -13.44
CA ALA A 132 -10.52 -15.75 -14.58
C ALA A 132 -9.16 -16.31 -15.02
N TYR A 133 -8.05 -15.74 -14.54
CA TYR A 133 -6.68 -16.07 -14.94
C TYR A 133 -5.98 -17.03 -13.97
N GLY A 134 -6.73 -17.70 -13.10
CA GLY A 134 -6.21 -18.66 -12.13
C GLY A 134 -5.44 -18.05 -10.95
N ILE A 135 -5.54 -16.72 -10.76
CA ILE A 135 -4.88 -16.06 -9.61
C ILE A 135 -5.61 -16.39 -8.31
N GLY A 136 -6.91 -16.72 -8.36
CA GLY A 136 -7.69 -17.17 -7.20
C GLY A 136 -7.13 -18.39 -6.49
N ASP A 137 -6.45 -19.28 -7.22
CA ASP A 137 -5.84 -20.50 -6.69
C ASP A 137 -4.70 -20.21 -5.71
N LEU A 138 -4.14 -19.00 -5.76
CA LEU A 138 -3.05 -18.56 -4.88
C LEU A 138 -3.53 -18.15 -3.49
N LYS A 139 -4.83 -18.02 -3.25
CA LYS A 139 -5.38 -17.48 -2.00
C LYS A 139 -4.82 -18.15 -0.75
N SER A 140 -4.67 -19.47 -0.78
CA SER A 140 -4.15 -20.24 0.37
C SER A 140 -2.68 -20.03 0.67
N ASP A 141 -1.93 -19.43 -0.27
CA ASP A 141 -0.49 -19.16 -0.13
C ASP A 141 -0.20 -17.88 0.65
N TYR A 142 -1.24 -17.08 0.91
CA TYR A 142 -1.13 -15.77 1.55
C TYR A 142 -1.93 -15.72 2.86
N PRO A 143 -1.49 -14.94 3.86
CA PRO A 143 -2.33 -14.54 4.98
C PRO A 143 -3.61 -13.85 4.49
N ALA A 144 -4.74 -14.05 5.18
CA ALA A 144 -6.03 -13.50 4.76
C ALA A 144 -6.01 -11.97 4.60
N TRP A 145 -5.34 -11.25 5.50
CA TRP A 145 -5.21 -9.80 5.42
C TRP A 145 -4.46 -9.30 4.19
N VAL A 146 -3.50 -10.09 3.66
CA VAL A 146 -2.81 -9.78 2.39
C VAL A 146 -3.75 -9.94 1.22
N TRP A 147 -4.52 -11.04 1.24
CA TRP A 147 -5.48 -11.32 0.18
C TRP A 147 -6.62 -10.31 0.12
N ASP A 148 -7.07 -9.84 1.28
CA ASP A 148 -8.06 -8.76 1.37
C ASP A 148 -7.57 -7.48 0.66
N GLY A 149 -6.27 -7.19 0.72
CA GLY A 149 -5.64 -6.04 0.06
C GLY A 149 -5.74 -6.06 -1.46
N VAL A 150 -5.78 -7.24 -2.10
CA VAL A 150 -5.90 -7.36 -3.57
C VAL A 150 -7.32 -7.59 -4.06
N SER A 151 -8.30 -7.66 -3.14
CA SER A 151 -9.72 -7.87 -3.44
C SER A 151 -10.59 -6.75 -2.84
N PRO A 152 -10.47 -5.50 -3.32
CA PRO A 152 -11.24 -4.37 -2.80
C PRO A 152 -12.74 -4.64 -2.81
N GLY A 153 -13.40 -4.42 -1.66
CA GLY A 153 -14.83 -4.70 -1.51
C GLY A 153 -15.21 -6.18 -1.59
N GLY A 154 -14.23 -7.08 -1.54
CA GLY A 154 -14.46 -8.53 -1.67
C GLY A 154 -14.91 -8.98 -3.05
N LYS A 155 -14.71 -8.16 -4.09
CA LYS A 155 -15.16 -8.42 -5.46
C LYS A 155 -13.97 -8.45 -6.40
N GLY A 156 -13.75 -9.59 -7.05
CA GLY A 156 -12.65 -9.79 -7.98
C GLY A 156 -11.28 -9.85 -7.31
N ILE A 157 -10.25 -10.01 -8.12
CA ILE A 157 -8.84 -10.03 -7.71
C ILE A 157 -8.10 -9.11 -8.67
N TYR A 158 -7.49 -8.04 -8.17
CA TYR A 158 -6.96 -6.96 -9.01
C TYR A 158 -5.44 -6.82 -8.98
N GLY A 159 -4.74 -7.78 -8.38
CA GLY A 159 -3.29 -7.84 -8.40
C GLY A 159 -2.75 -9.12 -7.78
N VAL A 160 -1.47 -9.38 -8.01
CA VAL A 160 -0.73 -10.44 -7.33
C VAL A 160 0.13 -9.79 -6.25
N PRO A 161 -0.03 -10.13 -4.96
CA PRO A 161 0.74 -9.50 -3.90
C PRO A 161 2.24 -9.62 -4.12
N GLN A 162 2.99 -8.51 -4.00
CA GLN A 162 4.42 -8.44 -4.24
C GLN A 162 5.22 -8.26 -2.96
N ASP A 163 4.81 -7.32 -2.11
CA ASP A 163 5.43 -7.08 -0.80
C ASP A 163 4.41 -6.61 0.23
N THR A 164 4.82 -6.63 1.50
CA THR A 164 4.01 -6.18 2.63
C THR A 164 4.84 -5.40 3.64
N GLY A 165 4.16 -4.65 4.49
CA GLY A 165 4.80 -3.85 5.54
C GLY A 165 4.22 -4.10 6.93
N PRO A 166 4.20 -5.37 7.47
CA PRO A 166 3.81 -5.58 8.85
C PRO A 166 4.63 -4.68 9.77
N MET A 167 3.96 -3.99 10.71
CA MET A 167 4.59 -2.93 11.49
C MET A 167 5.33 -3.47 12.70
N GLY A 168 6.54 -2.96 12.87
CA GLY A 168 7.39 -3.22 14.03
C GLY A 168 8.09 -1.94 14.52
N MET A 169 8.94 -2.10 15.50
CA MET A 169 9.79 -1.05 16.05
C MET A 169 11.25 -1.39 15.78
N LEU A 170 11.96 -0.51 15.07
CA LEU A 170 13.41 -0.51 14.99
C LEU A 170 13.94 0.40 16.09
N TYR A 171 14.94 -0.05 16.86
CA TYR A 171 15.47 0.74 17.98
C TYR A 171 16.98 0.61 18.13
N ARG A 172 17.60 1.65 18.65
CA ARG A 172 19.03 1.73 19.00
C ARG A 172 19.26 1.09 20.37
N GLU A 173 19.71 -0.17 20.37
CA GLU A 173 19.98 -0.93 21.60
C GLU A 173 21.00 -0.21 22.50
N ASP A 174 22.06 0.37 21.91
CA ASP A 174 23.06 1.13 22.64
C ASP A 174 22.47 2.36 23.37
N LEU A 175 21.55 3.09 22.72
CA LEU A 175 20.92 4.26 23.33
C LEU A 175 19.88 3.87 24.40
N PHE A 176 19.14 2.78 24.18
CA PHE A 176 18.23 2.22 25.18
C PHE A 176 19.01 1.79 26.43
N THR A 177 20.10 1.04 26.26
CA THR A 177 20.97 0.59 27.35
C THR A 177 21.55 1.77 28.13
N ALA A 178 22.10 2.79 27.43
CA ALA A 178 22.64 3.99 28.05
C ALA A 178 21.59 4.78 28.84
N ALA A 179 20.33 4.76 28.38
CA ALA A 179 19.21 5.37 29.08
C ALA A 179 18.61 4.46 30.18
N GLY A 180 19.09 3.22 30.36
CA GLY A 180 18.52 2.24 31.29
C GLY A 180 17.09 1.85 30.92
N LEU A 181 16.78 1.82 29.64
CA LEU A 181 15.48 1.41 29.11
C LEU A 181 15.52 -0.05 28.67
N THR A 182 14.41 -0.74 28.88
CA THR A 182 14.09 -2.00 28.21
C THR A 182 13.17 -1.74 27.02
N VAL A 183 13.09 -2.70 26.10
CA VAL A 183 12.14 -2.63 24.99
C VAL A 183 10.70 -2.58 25.53
N PRO A 184 9.91 -1.54 25.22
CA PRO A 184 8.56 -1.40 25.74
C PRO A 184 7.66 -2.51 25.17
N LYS A 185 6.92 -3.19 26.06
CA LYS A 185 5.99 -4.26 25.69
C LYS A 185 4.57 -3.76 25.48
N THR A 186 4.23 -2.68 26.15
CA THR A 186 2.91 -2.03 26.07
C THR A 186 3.05 -0.58 25.61
N TRP A 187 1.95 0.01 25.11
CA TRP A 187 1.93 1.42 24.78
C TRP A 187 2.13 2.31 26.03
N ASP A 188 1.70 1.86 27.21
CA ASP A 188 1.98 2.56 28.46
C ASP A 188 3.46 2.54 28.80
N ASP A 189 4.14 1.38 28.63
CA ASP A 189 5.61 1.29 28.76
C ASP A 189 6.32 2.21 27.77
N PHE A 190 5.78 2.31 26.53
CA PHE A 190 6.33 3.20 25.50
C PHE A 190 6.23 4.66 25.90
N ALA A 191 5.09 5.11 26.41
CA ALA A 191 4.90 6.47 26.89
C ALA A 191 5.84 6.81 28.06
N ALA A 192 6.01 5.87 28.99
CA ALA A 192 6.99 5.99 30.09
C ALA A 192 8.43 6.07 29.56
N ALA A 193 8.78 5.22 28.57
CA ALA A 193 10.09 5.24 27.93
C ALA A 193 10.36 6.57 27.19
N VAL A 194 9.36 7.13 26.48
CA VAL A 194 9.46 8.45 25.83
C VAL A 194 9.84 9.52 26.84
N SER A 195 9.14 9.58 27.97
CA SER A 195 9.37 10.58 29.02
C SER A 195 10.73 10.41 29.69
N THR A 196 11.09 9.14 30.01
CA THR A 196 12.38 8.80 30.64
C THR A 196 13.56 9.12 29.71
N TYR A 197 13.45 8.76 28.43
CA TYR A 197 14.50 9.02 27.45
C TYR A 197 14.75 10.52 27.28
N ARG A 198 13.67 11.30 27.12
CA ARG A 198 13.74 12.76 26.98
C ARG A 198 14.34 13.42 28.20
N GLY A 199 13.99 12.96 29.42
CA GLY A 199 14.56 13.49 30.68
C GLY A 199 16.07 13.26 30.80
N LYS A 200 16.56 12.11 30.31
CA LYS A 200 18.00 11.79 30.31
C LYS A 200 18.75 12.40 29.13
N ASN A 201 18.09 12.65 28.03
CA ASN A 201 18.68 13.15 26.77
C ASN A 201 17.89 14.37 26.23
N PRO A 202 18.09 15.57 26.82
CA PRO A 202 17.28 16.75 26.48
C PRO A 202 17.32 17.20 25.02
N SER A 203 18.37 16.82 24.26
CA SER A 203 18.51 17.14 22.83
C SER A 203 18.04 16.02 21.88
N SER A 204 17.63 14.87 22.42
CA SER A 204 17.23 13.67 21.66
C SER A 204 15.84 13.22 22.05
N MET A 205 15.20 12.42 21.21
CA MET A 205 13.85 11.92 21.40
C MET A 205 13.81 10.41 21.15
N LEU A 206 12.93 9.71 21.84
CA LEU A 206 12.79 8.27 21.61
C LEU A 206 12.30 7.99 20.20
N VAL A 207 11.36 8.77 19.70
CA VAL A 207 10.72 8.58 18.40
C VAL A 207 10.46 9.92 17.70
N ASN A 208 10.49 9.90 16.38
CA ASN A 208 9.95 10.94 15.51
C ASN A 208 8.64 10.45 14.87
N TRP A 209 7.69 11.36 14.70
CA TRP A 209 6.48 11.10 13.94
C TRP A 209 6.27 12.20 12.91
N ALA A 210 6.36 11.85 11.63
CA ALA A 210 6.18 12.82 10.56
C ALA A 210 4.72 13.29 10.46
N PRO A 211 4.47 14.59 10.28
CA PRO A 211 3.11 15.12 10.11
C PRO A 211 2.33 14.47 8.97
N SER A 212 2.98 14.22 7.82
CA SER A 212 2.35 13.63 6.62
C SER A 212 2.40 12.11 6.62
N SER A 213 2.19 11.45 7.76
CA SER A 213 2.30 10.01 7.92
C SER A 213 0.94 9.32 8.11
N GLU A 214 -0.02 9.58 7.20
CA GLU A 214 -1.36 8.99 7.23
C GLU A 214 -1.32 7.47 7.28
N ALA A 215 -0.54 6.84 6.40
CA ALA A 215 -0.44 5.38 6.31
C ALA A 215 0.11 4.74 7.61
N ASN A 216 1.02 5.43 8.31
CA ASN A 216 1.52 5.00 9.62
C ASN A 216 0.40 5.08 10.68
N MET A 217 -0.38 6.17 10.71
CA MET A 217 -1.53 6.32 11.61
C MET A 217 -2.59 5.25 11.34
N LEU A 218 -2.90 4.97 10.07
CA LEU A 218 -3.82 3.89 9.69
C LEU A 218 -3.30 2.52 10.14
N GLY A 219 -2.00 2.27 10.03
CA GLY A 219 -1.39 1.05 10.53
C GLY A 219 -1.51 0.89 12.04
N LEU A 220 -1.42 1.97 12.83
CA LEU A 220 -1.66 1.93 14.27
C LEU A 220 -3.15 1.78 14.63
N PHE A 221 -4.06 2.39 13.86
CA PHE A 221 -5.49 2.10 14.01
C PHE A 221 -5.76 0.63 13.75
N TRP A 222 -5.14 0.09 12.69
CA TRP A 222 -5.24 -1.32 12.33
C TRP A 222 -4.76 -2.23 13.46
N GLN A 223 -3.55 -1.98 14.01
CA GLN A 223 -3.01 -2.72 15.16
C GLN A 223 -3.98 -2.73 16.37
N ALA A 224 -4.60 -1.59 16.65
CA ALA A 224 -5.53 -1.45 17.77
C ALA A 224 -6.89 -2.14 17.54
N GLY A 225 -7.09 -2.76 16.36
CA GLY A 225 -8.37 -3.37 15.96
C GLY A 225 -9.35 -2.41 15.31
N GLY A 226 -8.92 -1.17 15.00
CA GLY A 226 -9.75 -0.17 14.31
C GLY A 226 -10.13 -0.60 12.90
N ARG A 227 -11.37 -0.29 12.53
CA ARG A 227 -11.94 -0.51 11.20
C ARG A 227 -12.74 0.73 10.79
N PRO A 228 -12.03 1.88 10.64
CA PRO A 228 -12.71 3.15 10.39
C PRO A 228 -13.37 3.22 9.03
N PHE A 229 -12.89 2.42 8.08
CA PHE A 229 -13.34 2.45 6.69
C PHE A 229 -13.90 1.12 6.25
N SER A 230 -14.91 1.16 5.38
CA SER A 230 -15.29 0.03 4.53
C SER A 230 -15.72 0.52 3.16
N TYR A 231 -15.59 -0.35 2.17
CA TYR A 231 -15.97 -0.10 0.79
C TYR A 231 -16.56 -1.39 0.20
N ASP A 232 -17.71 -1.32 -0.44
CA ASP A 232 -18.43 -2.49 -0.97
C ASP A 232 -18.06 -2.84 -2.42
N GLY A 233 -17.03 -2.19 -2.95
CA GLY A 233 -16.63 -2.35 -4.35
C GLY A 233 -17.51 -1.60 -5.35
N THR A 234 -18.46 -0.74 -4.89
CA THR A 234 -19.34 0.06 -5.75
C THR A 234 -19.43 1.50 -5.25
N LYS A 235 -20.54 1.90 -4.62
CA LYS A 235 -20.79 3.26 -4.16
C LYS A 235 -21.01 3.42 -2.66
N ASN A 236 -21.01 2.32 -1.91
CA ASN A 236 -21.23 2.39 -0.49
C ASN A 236 -19.88 2.40 0.25
N VAL A 237 -19.67 3.40 1.07
CA VAL A 237 -18.51 3.53 1.95
C VAL A 237 -18.96 3.75 3.39
N LYS A 238 -18.16 3.26 4.34
CA LYS A 238 -18.25 3.64 5.75
C LYS A 238 -17.07 4.52 6.10
N ILE A 239 -17.32 5.59 6.83
CA ILE A 239 -16.28 6.47 7.37
C ILE A 239 -16.65 6.71 8.84
N ASN A 240 -15.92 6.07 9.75
CA ASN A 240 -16.24 6.05 11.18
C ASN A 240 -15.00 6.19 12.06
N LEU A 241 -14.22 7.26 11.87
CA LEU A 241 -13.00 7.52 12.65
C LEU A 241 -13.34 7.87 14.10
N THR A 242 -14.35 8.73 14.30
CA THR A 242 -14.75 9.25 15.62
C THR A 242 -15.73 8.34 16.38
N GLY A 243 -16.39 7.40 15.71
CA GLY A 243 -17.22 6.37 16.34
C GLY A 243 -16.42 5.11 16.71
N ASP A 244 -15.30 4.84 16.03
CA ASP A 244 -14.44 3.68 16.27
C ASP A 244 -13.63 3.87 17.57
N ALA A 245 -13.80 2.95 18.51
CA ALA A 245 -13.16 3.05 19.83
C ALA A 245 -11.64 2.90 19.76
N ALA A 246 -11.14 2.09 18.82
CA ALA A 246 -9.69 1.90 18.64
C ALA A 246 -9.05 3.15 18.02
N CYS A 247 -9.66 3.74 17.00
CA CYS A 247 -9.18 5.00 16.42
C CYS A 247 -9.11 6.12 17.46
N LYS A 248 -10.16 6.27 18.29
CA LYS A 248 -10.15 7.23 19.41
C LYS A 248 -9.05 6.96 20.42
N LYS A 249 -8.90 5.70 20.83
CA LYS A 249 -7.85 5.28 21.79
C LYS A 249 -6.45 5.63 21.28
N VAL A 250 -6.14 5.27 20.06
CA VAL A 250 -4.83 5.57 19.43
C VAL A 250 -4.64 7.09 19.31
N THR A 251 -5.64 7.81 18.81
CA THR A 251 -5.55 9.26 18.64
C THR A 251 -5.31 9.97 19.98
N SER A 252 -6.03 9.60 21.04
CA SER A 252 -5.87 10.21 22.37
C SER A 252 -4.49 9.92 22.95
N PHE A 253 -4.00 8.68 22.81
CA PHE A 253 -2.65 8.32 23.25
C PHE A 253 -1.56 9.18 22.56
N TRP A 254 -1.62 9.30 21.25
CA TRP A 254 -0.67 10.11 20.50
C TRP A 254 -0.86 11.61 20.73
N ASN A 255 -2.10 12.09 20.93
CA ASN A 255 -2.36 13.48 21.32
C ASN A 255 -1.55 13.88 22.56
N ASP A 256 -1.55 13.04 23.58
CA ASP A 256 -0.83 13.33 24.84
C ASP A 256 0.70 13.35 24.62
N LEU A 257 1.22 12.43 23.82
CA LEU A 257 2.63 12.40 23.45
C LEU A 257 3.05 13.62 22.64
N PHE A 258 2.27 14.04 21.65
CA PHE A 258 2.59 15.25 20.85
C PHE A 258 2.55 16.51 21.70
N ARG A 259 1.54 16.66 22.56
CA ARG A 259 1.39 17.82 23.42
C ARG A 259 2.46 17.90 24.50
N SER A 260 3.02 16.77 24.94
CA SER A 260 4.15 16.74 25.88
C SER A 260 5.44 17.35 25.32
N GLY A 261 5.58 17.44 23.99
CA GLY A 261 6.82 17.88 23.35
C GLY A 261 7.98 16.88 23.41
N ASN A 262 7.74 15.66 23.89
CA ASN A 262 8.78 14.66 24.11
C ASN A 262 9.06 13.77 22.90
N ILE A 263 8.31 13.93 21.79
CA ILE A 263 8.53 13.26 20.52
C ILE A 263 8.79 14.26 19.40
N GLY A 264 9.54 13.84 18.37
CA GLY A 264 9.80 14.63 17.16
C GLY A 264 8.57 14.73 16.25
N ASN A 265 8.56 15.76 15.42
CA ASN A 265 7.56 15.96 14.38
C ASN A 265 8.19 16.48 13.08
N GLU A 266 9.42 16.03 12.79
CA GLU A 266 10.09 16.35 11.54
C GLU A 266 9.57 15.48 10.39
N PRO A 267 9.56 16.00 9.15
CA PRO A 267 9.27 15.18 7.97
C PRO A 267 10.22 13.98 7.89
N ASP A 268 9.69 12.80 7.66
CA ASP A 268 10.46 11.59 7.42
C ASP A 268 11.02 11.53 5.98
N PHE A 269 11.93 10.57 5.73
CA PHE A 269 12.59 10.36 4.44
C PHE A 269 13.39 11.55 3.90
N ALA A 270 13.53 12.62 4.66
CA ALA A 270 14.42 13.73 4.35
C ALA A 270 15.84 13.50 4.92
N ASP A 271 16.86 14.12 4.34
CA ASP A 271 18.26 13.96 4.78
C ASP A 271 18.44 14.27 6.27
N ALA A 272 17.80 15.32 6.78
CA ALA A 272 17.85 15.70 8.18
C ALA A 272 17.29 14.62 9.12
N TRP A 273 16.23 13.94 8.70
CA TRP A 273 15.63 12.85 9.44
C TRP A 273 16.55 11.61 9.46
N TYR A 274 17.12 11.22 8.31
CA TYR A 274 18.12 10.14 8.26
C TYR A 274 19.36 10.44 9.10
N GLN A 275 19.83 11.69 9.08
CA GLN A 275 20.91 12.15 9.95
C GLN A 275 20.50 12.05 11.42
N GLY A 276 19.24 12.34 11.76
CA GLY A 276 18.68 12.19 13.09
C GLY A 276 18.73 10.74 13.61
N LEU A 277 18.39 9.76 12.78
CA LEU A 277 18.52 8.33 13.09
C LEU A 277 20.00 7.92 13.25
N ASN A 278 20.87 8.40 12.35
CA ASN A 278 22.28 8.09 12.35
C ASN A 278 23.01 8.67 13.57
N SER A 279 22.73 9.92 13.93
CA SER A 279 23.34 10.61 15.08
C SER A 279 22.79 10.18 16.44
N GLY A 280 21.64 9.51 16.48
CA GLY A 280 20.93 9.16 17.71
C GLY A 280 20.03 10.28 18.26
N LYS A 281 19.70 11.30 17.43
CA LYS A 281 18.62 12.25 17.75
C LYS A 281 17.30 11.53 17.95
N TYR A 282 17.05 10.46 17.18
CA TYR A 282 15.92 9.54 17.32
C TYR A 282 16.44 8.15 17.65
N ALA A 283 15.97 7.57 18.76
CA ALA A 283 16.43 6.27 19.23
C ALA A 283 15.59 5.11 18.72
N SER A 284 14.44 5.37 18.13
CA SER A 284 13.58 4.35 17.52
C SER A 284 12.81 4.88 16.30
N TRP A 285 12.32 3.93 15.51
CA TRP A 285 11.47 4.17 14.36
C TRP A 285 10.37 3.10 14.32
N LEU A 286 9.10 3.54 14.37
CA LEU A 286 7.94 2.68 14.16
C LEU A 286 7.66 2.62 12.65
N THR A 287 7.80 1.44 12.05
CA THR A 287 7.81 1.32 10.59
C THR A 287 7.33 -0.05 10.13
N GLY A 288 7.07 -0.20 8.84
CA GLY A 288 6.82 -1.50 8.22
C GLY A 288 8.09 -2.32 8.01
N ALA A 289 7.92 -3.59 7.64
CA ALA A 289 9.01 -4.55 7.42
C ALA A 289 9.99 -4.15 6.29
N TRP A 290 9.67 -3.15 5.49
CA TRP A 290 10.56 -2.51 4.53
C TRP A 290 11.56 -1.51 5.17
N GLY A 291 11.30 -1.03 6.38
CA GLY A 291 12.15 -0.07 7.08
C GLY A 291 13.59 -0.52 7.31
N PRO A 292 13.87 -1.79 7.64
CA PRO A 292 15.22 -2.29 7.87
C PRO A 292 16.21 -1.99 6.75
N VAL A 293 15.83 -2.10 5.48
CA VAL A 293 16.72 -1.85 4.34
C VAL A 293 17.08 -0.37 4.22
N PHE A 294 16.13 0.53 4.50
CA PHE A 294 16.38 1.98 4.47
C PHE A 294 17.42 2.39 5.51
N LEU A 295 17.35 1.83 6.73
CA LEU A 295 18.37 2.08 7.75
C LEU A 295 19.75 1.54 7.36
N GLN A 296 19.82 0.35 6.80
CA GLN A 296 21.10 -0.21 6.32
C GLN A 296 21.73 0.68 5.25
N GLY A 297 20.90 1.25 4.36
CA GLY A 297 21.35 2.14 3.30
C GLY A 297 21.83 3.51 3.80
N THR A 298 21.14 4.08 4.77
CA THR A 298 21.28 5.49 5.17
C THR A 298 22.01 5.71 6.49
N ALA A 299 21.95 4.76 7.44
CA ALA A 299 22.56 4.88 8.76
C ALA A 299 23.77 3.94 8.96
N LYS A 300 24.60 3.78 7.94
CA LYS A 300 25.71 2.81 7.87
C LYS A 300 26.67 2.87 9.07
N SER A 301 26.93 4.07 9.61
CA SER A 301 27.84 4.24 10.77
C SER A 301 27.28 3.70 12.08
N THR A 302 26.01 3.29 12.10
CA THR A 302 25.34 2.69 13.27
C THR A 302 25.17 1.18 13.16
N ALA A 303 25.87 0.54 12.23
CA ALA A 303 25.85 -0.90 12.07
C ALA A 303 26.15 -1.62 13.41
N GLY A 304 25.41 -2.67 13.68
CA GLY A 304 25.49 -3.45 14.91
C GLY A 304 24.69 -2.91 16.10
N LYS A 305 24.23 -1.64 16.03
CA LYS A 305 23.55 -0.94 17.13
C LYS A 305 22.02 -1.00 17.10
N TRP A 306 21.44 -1.40 15.98
CA TRP A 306 19.99 -1.50 15.82
C TRP A 306 19.46 -2.90 16.13
N ARG A 307 18.21 -2.96 16.56
CA ARG A 307 17.42 -4.19 16.72
C ARG A 307 16.00 -3.94 16.21
N ALA A 308 15.31 -5.04 15.88
CA ALA A 308 13.89 -5.05 15.57
C ALA A 308 13.10 -5.71 16.73
N ALA A 309 11.92 -5.19 17.00
CA ALA A 309 10.97 -5.71 17.97
C ALA A 309 9.53 -5.54 17.45
N PRO A 310 8.55 -6.28 17.98
CA PRO A 310 7.14 -5.96 17.76
C PRO A 310 6.82 -4.53 18.21
N LEU A 311 5.76 -3.94 17.64
CA LEU A 311 5.19 -2.72 18.21
C LEU A 311 4.78 -2.98 19.68
N PRO A 312 4.82 -1.95 20.54
CA PRO A 312 4.17 -2.03 21.85
C PRO A 312 2.72 -2.46 21.70
N GLN A 313 2.21 -3.26 22.62
CA GLN A 313 0.88 -3.86 22.54
C GLN A 313 -0.14 -3.11 23.40
N TRP A 314 -1.38 -3.04 22.91
CA TRP A 314 -2.52 -2.57 23.72
C TRP A 314 -2.97 -3.62 24.73
N ASP A 315 -2.81 -4.88 24.38
CA ASP A 315 -3.05 -6.06 25.22
C ASP A 315 -1.96 -7.10 24.94
N PRO A 316 -0.95 -7.25 25.80
CA PRO A 316 0.13 -8.23 25.57
C PRO A 316 -0.33 -9.69 25.48
N SER A 317 -1.51 -10.01 26.01
CA SER A 317 -2.08 -11.36 25.92
C SER A 317 -2.66 -11.67 24.52
N LYS A 318 -2.84 -10.63 23.69
CA LYS A 318 -3.38 -10.70 22.32
C LYS A 318 -2.49 -9.90 21.37
N PRO A 319 -1.30 -10.42 21.05
CA PRO A 319 -0.38 -9.72 20.16
C PRO A 319 -1.04 -9.35 18.85
N ALA A 320 -0.88 -8.08 18.46
CA ALA A 320 -1.45 -7.54 17.24
C ALA A 320 -0.46 -6.60 16.53
N SER A 321 -0.53 -6.58 15.22
CA SER A 321 0.14 -5.59 14.39
C SER A 321 -0.82 -5.05 13.33
N GLY A 322 -0.47 -3.91 12.77
CA GLY A 322 -1.03 -3.38 11.53
C GLY A 322 -0.07 -3.56 10.37
N ASN A 323 -0.44 -3.02 9.24
CA ASN A 323 0.38 -3.02 8.04
C ASN A 323 0.58 -1.58 7.55
N TYR A 324 1.79 -1.25 7.15
CA TYR A 324 2.18 0.05 6.61
C TYR A 324 2.84 -0.13 5.24
N GLY A 325 2.15 0.26 4.18
CA GLY A 325 2.60 0.06 2.80
C GLY A 325 2.29 -1.35 2.28
N GLY A 326 3.12 -1.82 1.38
CA GLY A 326 2.90 -3.05 0.64
C GLY A 326 2.29 -2.81 -0.73
N SER A 327 2.69 -3.63 -1.69
CA SER A 327 2.32 -3.47 -3.09
C SER A 327 1.96 -4.79 -3.76
N THR A 328 1.46 -4.67 -4.97
CA THR A 328 1.00 -5.76 -5.83
C THR A 328 1.34 -5.42 -7.27
N ASP A 329 1.43 -6.42 -8.13
CA ASP A 329 1.46 -6.23 -9.58
C ASP A 329 0.07 -6.42 -10.14
N ALA A 330 -0.52 -5.31 -10.61
CA ALA A 330 -1.83 -5.25 -11.25
C ALA A 330 -1.70 -5.27 -12.77
N VAL A 331 -2.73 -5.76 -13.46
CA VAL A 331 -2.82 -5.72 -14.93
C VAL A 331 -3.85 -4.67 -15.32
N LEU A 332 -3.49 -3.81 -16.27
CA LEU A 332 -4.44 -2.85 -16.79
C LEU A 332 -5.45 -3.52 -17.73
N LYS A 333 -6.72 -3.13 -17.61
CA LYS A 333 -7.82 -3.63 -18.46
C LYS A 333 -7.60 -3.31 -19.93
N SER A 334 -6.82 -2.27 -20.23
CA SER A 334 -6.45 -1.85 -21.59
C SER A 334 -5.31 -2.68 -22.22
N SER A 335 -4.71 -3.64 -21.50
CA SER A 335 -3.68 -4.51 -22.08
C SER A 335 -4.23 -5.31 -23.26
N GLU A 336 -3.50 -5.28 -24.38
CA GLU A 336 -3.83 -6.08 -25.56
C GLU A 336 -3.44 -7.57 -25.38
N ASN A 337 -2.66 -7.89 -24.33
CA ASN A 337 -2.16 -9.22 -24.05
C ASN A 337 -2.47 -9.65 -22.59
N PRO A 338 -3.75 -9.65 -22.17
CA PRO A 338 -4.13 -9.79 -20.77
C PRO A 338 -3.67 -11.14 -20.15
N ILE A 339 -3.67 -12.24 -20.90
CA ILE A 339 -3.19 -13.54 -20.41
C ILE A 339 -1.68 -13.47 -20.11
N ALA A 340 -0.89 -12.97 -21.06
CA ALA A 340 0.56 -12.88 -20.87
C ALA A 340 0.93 -11.90 -19.73
N ALA A 341 0.21 -10.79 -19.62
CA ALA A 341 0.38 -9.83 -18.54
C ALA A 341 0.06 -10.43 -17.16
N ALA A 342 -1.06 -11.17 -17.05
CA ALA A 342 -1.41 -11.87 -15.80
C ALA A 342 -0.37 -12.94 -15.43
N MET A 343 0.18 -13.66 -16.42
CA MET A 343 1.22 -14.67 -16.19
C MET A 343 2.56 -14.03 -15.80
N LEU A 344 2.91 -12.84 -16.33
CA LEU A 344 4.07 -12.08 -15.89
C LEU A 344 3.92 -11.67 -14.42
N ALA A 345 2.81 -11.03 -14.06
CA ALA A 345 2.53 -10.62 -12.67
C ALA A 345 2.57 -11.82 -11.72
N ARG A 346 1.95 -12.94 -12.11
CA ARG A 346 2.00 -14.19 -11.34
C ARG A 346 3.43 -14.69 -11.18
N PHE A 347 4.18 -14.81 -12.27
CA PHE A 347 5.52 -15.41 -12.24
C PHE A 347 6.48 -14.62 -11.34
N VAL A 348 6.57 -13.31 -11.52
CA VAL A 348 7.47 -12.44 -10.75
C VAL A 348 7.25 -12.62 -9.24
N ASN A 349 6.00 -12.79 -8.80
CA ASN A 349 5.64 -12.82 -7.39
C ASN A 349 5.49 -14.22 -6.79
N THR A 350 5.44 -15.29 -7.61
CA THR A 350 5.16 -16.65 -7.08
C THR A 350 6.15 -17.74 -7.54
N ASP A 351 6.97 -17.48 -8.55
CA ASP A 351 8.07 -18.40 -8.87
C ASP A 351 9.08 -18.38 -7.71
N ASP A 352 9.49 -19.56 -7.25
CA ASP A 352 10.31 -19.70 -6.04
C ASP A 352 11.61 -18.90 -6.12
N LYS A 353 12.26 -18.92 -7.29
CA LYS A 353 13.51 -18.20 -7.49
C LYS A 353 13.27 -16.70 -7.58
N ALA A 354 12.26 -16.27 -8.34
CA ALA A 354 11.91 -14.87 -8.47
C ALA A 354 11.50 -14.27 -7.11
N ALA A 355 10.60 -14.91 -6.37
CA ALA A 355 10.15 -14.46 -5.06
C ALA A 355 11.29 -14.38 -4.03
N LEU A 356 12.24 -15.32 -4.04
CA LEU A 356 13.42 -15.25 -3.18
C LEU A 356 14.39 -14.15 -3.60
N THR A 357 14.54 -13.89 -4.90
CA THR A 357 15.37 -12.79 -5.40
C THR A 357 14.76 -11.45 -5.00
N LEU A 358 13.43 -11.27 -5.14
CA LEU A 358 12.73 -10.09 -4.63
C LEU A 358 12.99 -9.86 -3.14
N ALA A 359 12.89 -10.93 -2.34
CA ALA A 359 13.05 -10.82 -0.89
C ALA A 359 14.49 -10.55 -0.45
N ASN A 360 15.48 -11.23 -1.03
CA ASN A 360 16.86 -11.21 -0.55
C ASN A 360 17.75 -10.19 -1.27
N GLU A 361 17.48 -9.86 -2.53
CA GLU A 361 18.30 -8.96 -3.33
C GLU A 361 17.63 -7.60 -3.55
N GLN A 362 16.29 -7.56 -3.67
CA GLN A 362 15.52 -6.31 -3.78
C GLN A 362 14.97 -5.84 -2.43
N PHE A 363 15.11 -6.67 -1.38
CA PHE A 363 14.72 -6.36 0.00
C PHE A 363 13.23 -6.05 0.17
N LEU A 364 12.38 -6.64 -0.65
CA LEU A 364 10.93 -6.57 -0.50
C LEU A 364 10.49 -7.63 0.53
N PHE A 365 9.73 -7.21 1.53
CA PHE A 365 9.26 -8.17 2.55
C PHE A 365 8.16 -9.05 1.96
N PRO A 366 8.39 -10.37 1.81
CA PRO A 366 7.53 -11.23 1.01
C PRO A 366 6.14 -11.39 1.62
N PRO A 367 5.08 -11.42 0.79
CA PRO A 367 3.71 -11.57 1.26
C PRO A 367 3.30 -13.04 1.46
N SER A 368 3.96 -13.99 0.76
CA SER A 368 3.55 -15.39 0.76
C SER A 368 4.09 -16.16 1.96
N THR A 369 3.24 -17.01 2.54
CA THR A 369 3.59 -17.90 3.66
C THR A 369 4.78 -18.81 3.33
N LYS A 370 4.87 -19.26 2.07
CA LYS A 370 5.97 -20.13 1.61
C LYS A 370 7.32 -19.41 1.68
N THR A 371 7.41 -18.19 1.16
CA THR A 371 8.66 -17.40 1.16
C THR A 371 9.01 -16.94 2.57
N LEU A 372 8.03 -16.51 3.37
CA LEU A 372 8.21 -16.12 4.77
C LEU A 372 8.82 -17.25 5.62
N LYS A 373 8.46 -18.51 5.35
CA LYS A 373 8.98 -19.69 6.05
C LYS A 373 10.25 -20.27 5.42
N ASN A 374 10.74 -19.71 4.32
CA ASN A 374 11.94 -20.21 3.67
C ASN A 374 13.17 -19.87 4.53
N PRO A 375 14.00 -20.87 4.93
CA PRO A 375 15.19 -20.60 5.75
C PRO A 375 16.20 -19.64 5.10
N ALA A 376 16.27 -19.63 3.75
CA ALA A 376 17.15 -18.71 3.04
C ALA A 376 16.74 -17.24 3.18
N PHE A 377 15.47 -16.98 3.52
CA PHE A 377 14.97 -15.66 3.87
C PHE A 377 14.95 -15.43 5.38
N ALA A 378 14.24 -16.32 6.12
CA ALA A 378 13.94 -16.10 7.53
C ALA A 378 15.17 -16.18 8.44
N ASP A 379 16.09 -17.12 8.15
CA ASP A 379 17.20 -17.44 9.07
C ASP A 379 18.47 -16.59 8.83
N ALA A 380 18.49 -15.71 7.84
CA ALA A 380 19.64 -14.88 7.54
C ALA A 380 19.92 -13.87 8.69
N PRO A 381 21.08 -13.98 9.39
CA PRO A 381 21.44 -12.99 10.41
C PRO A 381 21.91 -11.70 9.74
N SER A 382 21.47 -10.57 10.26
CA SER A 382 21.90 -9.25 9.76
C SER A 382 22.99 -8.66 10.65
N SER A 383 24.18 -8.46 10.11
CA SER A 383 25.28 -7.80 10.82
C SER A 383 24.93 -6.36 11.22
N PHE A 384 24.16 -5.65 10.40
CA PHE A 384 23.68 -4.31 10.71
C PHE A 384 22.78 -4.29 11.96
N TYR A 385 22.04 -5.35 12.20
CA TYR A 385 21.19 -5.55 13.39
C TYR A 385 21.85 -6.43 14.45
N GLY A 386 23.20 -6.40 14.54
CA GLY A 386 23.95 -7.09 15.58
C GLY A 386 23.81 -8.62 15.58
N GLY A 387 23.58 -9.20 14.41
CA GLY A 387 23.38 -10.65 14.23
C GLY A 387 21.93 -11.10 14.43
N GLN A 388 20.97 -10.19 14.67
CA GLN A 388 19.56 -10.55 14.78
C GLN A 388 19.02 -11.05 13.43
N LYS A 389 18.16 -12.08 13.45
CA LYS A 389 17.38 -12.56 12.33
C LYS A 389 16.15 -11.66 12.14
N VAL A 390 16.36 -10.49 11.54
CA VAL A 390 15.32 -9.44 11.41
C VAL A 390 14.15 -9.93 10.57
N ASN A 391 14.44 -10.72 9.52
CA ASN A 391 13.39 -11.28 8.65
C ASN A 391 12.48 -12.23 9.43
N GLN A 392 13.03 -13.09 10.30
CA GLN A 392 12.24 -13.95 11.19
C GLN A 392 11.39 -13.11 12.15
N GLN A 393 11.97 -12.05 12.74
CA GLN A 393 11.23 -11.16 13.64
C GLN A 393 9.99 -10.54 12.92
N PHE A 394 10.16 -10.05 11.69
CA PHE A 394 9.04 -9.50 10.94
C PHE A 394 8.09 -10.58 10.40
N THR A 395 8.56 -11.81 10.16
CA THR A 395 7.69 -12.96 9.84
C THR A 395 6.75 -13.26 11.01
N ASP A 396 7.28 -13.27 12.24
CA ASP A 396 6.47 -13.47 13.45
C ASP A 396 5.45 -12.33 13.63
N ILE A 397 5.87 -11.07 13.42
CA ILE A 397 4.99 -9.89 13.44
C ILE A 397 3.88 -10.00 12.38
N SER A 398 4.21 -10.43 11.16
CA SER A 398 3.25 -10.58 10.06
C SER A 398 2.10 -11.52 10.41
N SER A 399 2.39 -12.56 11.21
CA SER A 399 1.36 -13.49 11.68
C SER A 399 0.35 -12.88 12.66
N THR A 400 0.62 -11.68 13.19
CA THR A 400 -0.23 -10.97 14.14
C THR A 400 -0.99 -9.79 13.51
N VAL A 401 -0.82 -9.54 12.21
CA VAL A 401 -1.58 -8.50 11.51
C VAL A 401 -3.05 -8.87 11.47
N GLN A 402 -3.90 -7.93 11.88
CA GLN A 402 -5.34 -8.15 12.02
C GLN A 402 -6.04 -8.17 10.65
N GLU A 403 -7.00 -9.06 10.46
CA GLU A 403 -7.81 -9.15 9.24
C GLU A 403 -8.87 -8.06 9.13
N GLY A 404 -9.42 -7.85 7.91
CA GLY A 404 -10.60 -7.04 7.65
C GLY A 404 -10.39 -5.52 7.65
N PHE A 405 -9.15 -5.02 7.56
CA PHE A 405 -8.90 -3.61 7.33
C PHE A 405 -9.14 -3.26 5.86
N GLN A 406 -9.77 -2.13 5.60
CA GLN A 406 -10.06 -1.68 4.24
C GLN A 406 -9.65 -0.22 4.05
N PHE A 407 -9.30 0.11 2.80
CA PHE A 407 -9.03 1.47 2.36
C PHE A 407 -10.23 2.06 1.61
N LEU A 408 -10.31 3.39 1.62
CA LEU A 408 -11.33 4.11 0.85
C LEU A 408 -10.99 4.10 -0.65
N PRO A 409 -11.98 4.10 -1.56
CA PRO A 409 -11.74 4.20 -3.01
C PRO A 409 -11.21 5.57 -3.44
N PHE A 410 -11.04 6.50 -2.53
CA PHE A 410 -10.43 7.81 -2.71
C PHE A 410 -9.32 8.06 -1.68
N ASN A 411 -8.47 7.07 -1.42
CA ASN A 411 -7.42 7.15 -0.40
C ASN A 411 -6.40 8.26 -0.68
N ASP A 412 -6.15 8.63 -1.94
CA ASP A 412 -5.32 9.81 -2.27
C ASP A 412 -5.89 11.12 -1.69
N TYR A 413 -7.23 11.25 -1.71
CA TYR A 413 -7.89 12.36 -1.05
C TYR A 413 -7.81 12.24 0.46
N ALA A 414 -8.00 11.04 1.01
CA ALA A 414 -7.92 10.80 2.45
C ALA A 414 -6.56 11.20 3.02
N ALA A 415 -5.45 10.84 2.34
CA ALA A 415 -4.11 11.26 2.70
C ALA A 415 -3.91 12.77 2.62
N SER A 416 -4.39 13.42 1.54
CA SER A 416 -4.34 14.89 1.41
C SER A 416 -5.16 15.62 2.47
N SER A 417 -6.31 15.07 2.85
CA SER A 417 -7.16 15.57 3.93
C SER A 417 -6.52 15.38 5.30
N TYR A 418 -5.87 14.21 5.51
CA TYR A 418 -5.07 13.96 6.71
C TYR A 418 -3.99 15.03 6.91
N ASP A 419 -3.24 15.36 5.89
CA ASP A 419 -2.18 16.39 5.95
C ASP A 419 -2.72 17.75 6.42
N LYS A 420 -3.90 18.13 5.93
CA LYS A 420 -4.55 19.43 6.27
C LYS A 420 -5.17 19.46 7.66
N THR A 421 -5.49 18.31 8.23
CA THR A 421 -6.18 18.16 9.52
C THR A 421 -5.25 17.58 10.58
N MET A 422 -5.07 16.27 10.60
CA MET A 422 -4.22 15.55 11.54
C MET A 422 -2.76 15.98 11.42
N GLY A 423 -2.22 16.05 10.19
CA GLY A 423 -0.84 16.44 9.93
C GLY A 423 -0.54 17.86 10.41
N LYS A 424 -1.46 18.80 10.15
CA LYS A 424 -1.35 20.16 10.68
C LYS A 424 -1.35 20.17 12.21
N ALA A 425 -2.25 19.44 12.85
CA ALA A 425 -2.32 19.35 14.30
C ALA A 425 -1.05 18.72 14.91
N ILE A 426 -0.45 17.71 14.26
CA ILE A 426 0.83 17.13 14.66
C ILE A 426 1.95 18.17 14.58
N GLY A 427 2.03 18.88 13.44
CA GLY A 427 3.04 19.92 13.21
C GLY A 427 2.97 21.03 14.26
N ASP A 428 1.76 21.50 14.56
CA ASP A 428 1.48 22.60 15.49
C ASP A 428 1.40 22.16 16.96
N ARG A 429 1.51 20.86 17.27
CA ARG A 429 1.25 20.27 18.60
C ARG A 429 -0.15 20.61 19.14
N GLY A 430 -1.12 20.64 18.23
CA GLY A 430 -2.52 20.95 18.50
C GLY A 430 -3.30 19.76 19.08
N ASP A 431 -4.63 19.86 19.01
CA ASP A 431 -5.55 18.84 19.50
C ASP A 431 -5.86 17.79 18.40
N LEU A 432 -5.28 16.60 18.53
CA LEU A 432 -5.50 15.51 17.57
C LEU A 432 -6.91 14.93 17.62
N ASN A 433 -7.60 15.00 18.77
CA ASN A 433 -8.97 14.49 18.85
C ASN A 433 -9.93 15.40 18.05
N ALA A 434 -9.72 16.72 18.13
CA ALA A 434 -10.44 17.67 17.29
C ALA A 434 -10.07 17.49 15.80
N ALA A 435 -8.79 17.27 15.50
CA ALA A 435 -8.33 17.05 14.15
C ALA A 435 -8.87 15.75 13.52
N LEU A 436 -9.03 14.67 14.32
CA LEU A 436 -9.67 13.42 13.89
C LEU A 436 -11.11 13.66 13.44
N SER A 437 -11.85 14.50 14.19
CA SER A 437 -13.22 14.88 13.83
C SER A 437 -13.25 15.68 12.53
N ALA A 438 -12.36 16.66 12.39
CA ALA A 438 -12.26 17.46 11.17
C ALA A 438 -11.87 16.59 9.95
N TRP A 439 -10.97 15.61 10.14
CA TRP A 439 -10.62 14.66 9.07
C TRP A 439 -11.82 13.81 8.66
N GLN A 440 -12.56 13.24 9.62
CA GLN A 440 -13.79 12.50 9.31
C GLN A 440 -14.82 13.35 8.57
N ASP A 441 -15.09 14.56 9.03
CA ASP A 441 -16.10 15.44 8.43
C ASP A 441 -15.74 15.78 6.98
N ASP A 442 -14.46 16.08 6.72
CA ASP A 442 -13.98 16.39 5.38
C ASP A 442 -14.10 15.15 4.44
N LEU A 443 -13.75 13.96 4.92
CA LEU A 443 -13.92 12.71 4.17
C LEU A 443 -15.39 12.42 3.85
N VAL A 444 -16.29 12.60 4.81
CA VAL A 444 -17.73 12.41 4.63
C VAL A 444 -18.29 13.41 3.62
N GLN A 445 -17.88 14.68 3.71
CA GLN A 445 -18.29 15.71 2.76
C GLN A 445 -17.79 15.40 1.35
N TYR A 446 -16.54 15.02 1.21
CA TYR A 446 -15.96 14.62 -0.08
C TYR A 446 -16.68 13.41 -0.68
N ALA A 447 -16.88 12.35 0.09
CA ALA A 447 -17.58 11.15 -0.36
C ALA A 447 -18.97 11.46 -0.91
N LYS A 448 -19.77 12.25 -0.17
CA LYS A 448 -21.09 12.69 -0.62
C LYS A 448 -21.02 13.53 -1.90
N GLY A 449 -20.03 14.43 -1.99
CA GLY A 449 -19.79 15.27 -3.17
C GLY A 449 -19.41 14.46 -4.42
N GLN A 450 -18.77 13.29 -4.23
CA GLN A 450 -18.44 12.35 -5.31
C GLN A 450 -19.57 11.34 -5.62
N GLY A 451 -20.70 11.42 -4.94
CA GLY A 451 -21.87 10.56 -5.16
C GLY A 451 -21.80 9.20 -4.47
N PHE A 452 -20.95 9.06 -3.44
CA PHE A 452 -20.96 7.88 -2.58
C PHE A 452 -22.11 7.94 -1.57
N THR A 453 -22.66 6.77 -1.25
CA THR A 453 -23.52 6.57 -0.08
C THR A 453 -22.63 6.31 1.13
N VAL A 454 -22.69 7.20 2.11
CA VAL A 454 -21.89 7.08 3.34
C VAL A 454 -22.75 6.44 4.41
N ALA A 455 -22.35 5.22 4.87
CA ALA A 455 -22.96 4.59 6.02
C ALA A 455 -22.43 5.25 7.32
N SER A 456 -23.33 5.39 8.28
CA SER A 456 -23.02 5.87 9.64
C SER A 456 -22.30 4.80 10.47
#